data_0010ce3c584ace3491e9c430a1e032d5
#
_entry.id   0010ce3c584ace3491e9c430a1e032d5
#
_cell.length_a   1.000
_cell.length_b   1.000
_cell.length_c   1.000
_cell.angle_alpha   90.00
_cell.angle_beta   90.00
_cell.angle_gamma   90.00
#
_symmetry.space_group_name_H-M   'P 1'
#
loop_
_entity.id
_entity.type
_entity.pdbx_description
1 polymer ?
#
loop_
_entity_poly.entity_id
_entity_poly.type
_entity_poly.pdbx_seq_one_letter_code
_entity_poly.pdbx_strand_id
1 'polypeptide(L)'
;MKLIEVKSLEKVYQDGEVKTPALQGVSFNIEKGEFVAIMGPSGSGKSTLLHILGFLDHSTKGEYRFEGKTINDYSKNELAQIRNKKMGFIFQMFNLLPRTSVLENVKLPLIYSDIKESLWNEISLKAIEQVGLSHRINYETNQLSGGEKQRVAIARALVNEPSIIFADEPTGNLDSKSGGQIMEIIEALNDQGQTIILITHETYTAEYSQRIIKLRDGAIESDERVLERKHTHKDHFVK
;
A
#
# COMPACT_ATOMS: atom_id res chain seq x y z
N MET A 1 -16.08 5.57 10.12
CA MET A 1 -15.14 6.60 10.67
C MET A 1 -14.07 6.87 9.63
N LYS A 2 -13.90 8.13 9.24
CA LYS A 2 -12.92 8.50 8.22
C LYS A 2 -11.51 8.26 8.72
N LEU A 3 -10.73 7.48 7.98
CA LEU A 3 -9.31 7.25 8.22
C LEU A 3 -8.46 8.29 7.47
N ILE A 4 -8.88 8.60 6.22
CA ILE A 4 -8.23 9.58 5.34
C ILE A 4 -9.25 10.62 4.89
N GLU A 5 -8.87 11.89 4.93
CA GLU A 5 -9.59 13.01 4.33
C GLU A 5 -8.63 13.82 3.46
N VAL A 6 -9.01 14.01 2.20
CA VAL A 6 -8.26 14.80 1.22
C VAL A 6 -9.18 15.89 0.69
N LYS A 7 -8.71 17.16 0.73
CA LYS A 7 -9.47 18.32 0.28
C LYS A 7 -8.62 19.19 -0.64
N SER A 8 -9.05 19.34 -1.88
CA SER A 8 -8.44 20.19 -2.91
C SER A 8 -6.91 20.06 -2.98
N LEU A 9 -6.41 18.81 -2.93
CA LEU A 9 -4.98 18.51 -2.84
C LEU A 9 -4.31 18.80 -4.18
N GLU A 10 -3.29 19.66 -4.17
CA GLU A 10 -2.48 20.01 -5.33
C GLU A 10 -1.01 19.62 -5.09
N LYS A 11 -0.35 19.15 -6.13
CA LYS A 11 1.10 18.94 -6.13
C LYS A 11 1.70 19.46 -7.44
N VAL A 12 2.65 20.38 -7.29
CA VAL A 12 3.45 20.87 -8.41
C VAL A 12 4.92 20.61 -8.09
N TYR A 13 5.58 19.84 -8.93
CA TYR A 13 7.03 19.71 -8.88
C TYR A 13 7.66 20.88 -9.62
N GLN A 14 8.75 21.40 -9.08
CA GLN A 14 9.49 22.52 -9.68
C GLN A 14 10.97 22.14 -9.83
N ASP A 15 11.44 22.19 -11.08
CA ASP A 15 12.85 22.02 -11.40
C ASP A 15 13.33 23.27 -12.18
N GLY A 16 14.05 24.14 -11.49
CA GLY A 16 14.39 25.46 -11.99
C GLY A 16 13.14 26.29 -12.29
N GLU A 17 12.96 26.70 -13.55
CA GLU A 17 11.79 27.45 -14.03
C GLU A 17 10.63 26.55 -14.50
N VAL A 18 10.88 25.26 -14.67
CA VAL A 18 9.87 24.31 -15.16
C VAL A 18 8.96 23.86 -13.99
N LYS A 19 7.65 24.04 -14.19
CA LYS A 19 6.62 23.59 -13.25
C LYS A 19 5.81 22.44 -13.86
N THR A 20 5.79 21.30 -13.18
CA THR A 20 5.04 20.12 -13.60
C THR A 20 3.92 19.85 -12.59
N PRO A 21 2.66 20.16 -12.92
CA PRO A 21 1.53 19.83 -12.05
C PRO A 21 1.30 18.32 -12.09
N ALA A 22 1.35 17.69 -10.91
CA ALA A 22 1.12 16.26 -10.74
C ALA A 22 -0.24 15.93 -10.12
N LEU A 23 -0.78 16.84 -9.28
CA LEU A 23 -2.13 16.75 -8.73
C LEU A 23 -2.81 18.12 -8.81
N GLN A 24 -4.09 18.12 -9.16
CA GLN A 24 -4.86 19.34 -9.50
C GLN A 24 -6.21 19.36 -8.76
N GLY A 25 -6.18 19.62 -7.43
CA GLY A 25 -7.40 19.80 -6.63
C GLY A 25 -8.14 18.50 -6.27
N VAL A 26 -7.43 17.40 -6.06
CA VAL A 26 -7.99 16.09 -5.72
C VAL A 26 -8.69 16.14 -4.36
N SER A 27 -9.93 15.60 -4.28
CA SER A 27 -10.72 15.55 -3.04
C SER A 27 -11.46 14.23 -2.91
N PHE A 28 -11.24 13.50 -1.81
CA PHE A 28 -11.95 12.26 -1.46
C PHE A 28 -11.76 11.92 0.02
N ASN A 29 -12.51 10.92 0.51
CA ASN A 29 -12.31 10.35 1.84
C ASN A 29 -12.15 8.85 1.73
N ILE A 30 -11.49 8.22 2.72
CA ILE A 30 -11.44 6.76 2.88
C ILE A 30 -11.87 6.43 4.29
N GLU A 31 -12.82 5.49 4.41
CA GLU A 31 -13.30 4.98 5.68
C GLU A 31 -12.36 3.87 6.21
N LYS A 32 -12.35 3.68 7.54
CA LYS A 32 -11.62 2.55 8.14
C LYS A 32 -12.23 1.22 7.68
N GLY A 33 -11.39 0.28 7.24
CA GLY A 33 -11.79 -1.01 6.70
C GLY A 33 -12.22 -0.98 5.22
N GLU A 34 -12.17 0.19 4.56
CA GLU A 34 -12.51 0.30 3.14
C GLU A 34 -11.35 -0.22 2.27
N PHE A 35 -11.70 -0.94 1.19
CA PHE A 35 -10.78 -1.32 0.13
C PHE A 35 -11.04 -0.45 -1.10
N VAL A 36 -10.12 0.47 -1.37
CA VAL A 36 -10.22 1.43 -2.47
C VAL A 36 -9.12 1.19 -3.48
N ALA A 37 -9.48 1.12 -4.77
CA ALA A 37 -8.50 1.17 -5.85
C ALA A 37 -8.36 2.60 -6.40
N ILE A 38 -7.13 3.05 -6.61
CA ILE A 38 -6.79 4.28 -7.33
C ILE A 38 -6.24 3.87 -8.68
N MET A 39 -6.98 4.18 -9.73
CA MET A 39 -6.65 3.82 -11.11
C MET A 39 -6.28 5.03 -11.95
N GLY A 40 -5.63 4.78 -13.07
CA GLY A 40 -5.35 5.77 -14.11
C GLY A 40 -4.15 5.39 -14.97
N PRO A 41 -3.97 6.03 -16.13
CA PRO A 41 -2.83 5.80 -17.01
C PRO A 41 -1.50 6.18 -16.34
N SER A 42 -0.39 5.79 -16.98
CA SER A 42 0.93 6.27 -16.53
C SER A 42 0.97 7.81 -16.57
N GLY A 43 1.59 8.42 -15.55
CA GLY A 43 1.66 9.89 -15.45
C GLY A 43 0.42 10.57 -14.89
N SER A 44 -0.68 9.87 -14.58
CA SER A 44 -1.91 10.49 -14.04
C SER A 44 -1.82 11.02 -12.60
N GLY A 45 -0.68 10.85 -11.91
CA GLY A 45 -0.48 11.34 -10.54
C GLY A 45 -0.65 10.29 -9.44
N LYS A 46 -0.91 9.02 -9.75
CA LYS A 46 -1.15 7.94 -8.76
C LYS A 46 -0.01 7.79 -7.74
N SER A 47 1.23 7.64 -8.21
CA SER A 47 2.40 7.49 -7.33
C SER A 47 2.66 8.75 -6.51
N THR A 48 2.43 9.95 -7.09
CA THR A 48 2.50 11.21 -6.34
C THR A 48 1.46 11.23 -5.21
N LEU A 49 0.21 10.85 -5.52
CA LEU A 49 -0.84 10.77 -4.52
C LEU A 49 -0.47 9.76 -3.42
N LEU A 50 0.00 8.56 -3.79
CA LEU A 50 0.49 7.55 -2.84
C LEU A 50 1.56 8.10 -1.91
N HIS A 51 2.57 8.79 -2.46
CA HIS A 51 3.65 9.35 -1.66
C HIS A 51 3.15 10.39 -0.66
N ILE A 52 2.18 11.23 -1.05
CA ILE A 52 1.59 12.20 -0.11
C ILE A 52 0.76 11.49 0.96
N LEU A 53 -0.10 10.54 0.58
CA LEU A 53 -0.91 9.78 1.53
C LEU A 53 -0.05 8.96 2.50
N GLY A 54 1.10 8.47 2.05
CA GLY A 54 2.07 7.74 2.86
C GLY A 54 3.03 8.63 3.66
N PHE A 55 2.83 9.96 3.68
CA PHE A 55 3.74 10.93 4.32
C PHE A 55 5.21 10.82 3.82
N LEU A 56 5.40 10.40 2.57
CA LEU A 56 6.71 10.35 1.91
C LEU A 56 7.02 11.65 1.15
N ASP A 57 5.98 12.42 0.81
CA ASP A 57 6.08 13.73 0.16
C ASP A 57 5.00 14.68 0.69
N HIS A 58 5.07 15.97 0.36
CA HIS A 58 4.16 17.01 0.80
C HIS A 58 3.34 17.55 -0.37
N SER A 59 2.08 17.91 -0.13
CA SER A 59 1.27 18.67 -1.08
C SER A 59 1.79 20.11 -1.22
N THR A 60 1.55 20.71 -2.38
CA THR A 60 1.84 22.15 -2.60
C THR A 60 0.70 23.02 -2.05
N LYS A 61 -0.56 22.52 -2.18
CA LYS A 61 -1.76 23.14 -1.62
C LYS A 61 -2.80 22.10 -1.23
N GLY A 62 -3.88 22.54 -0.60
CA GLY A 62 -4.94 21.68 -0.10
C GLY A 62 -4.61 21.05 1.25
N GLU A 63 -5.47 20.16 1.71
CA GLU A 63 -5.37 19.55 3.02
C GLU A 63 -5.45 18.02 2.90
N TYR A 64 -4.55 17.33 3.60
CA TYR A 64 -4.59 15.90 3.84
C TYR A 64 -4.59 15.63 5.34
N ARG A 65 -5.58 14.85 5.79
CA ARG A 65 -5.70 14.38 7.18
C ARG A 65 -5.67 12.85 7.23
N PHE A 66 -4.85 12.34 8.12
CA PHE A 66 -4.81 10.93 8.50
C PHE A 66 -5.21 10.81 9.98
N GLU A 67 -6.23 10.01 10.30
CA GLU A 67 -6.81 9.91 11.66
C GLU A 67 -7.14 11.32 12.26
N GLY A 68 -7.63 12.23 11.43
CA GLY A 68 -8.03 13.58 11.80
C GLY A 68 -6.90 14.60 11.93
N LYS A 69 -5.63 14.22 11.79
CA LYS A 69 -4.45 15.08 11.89
C LYS A 69 -3.80 15.33 10.53
N THR A 70 -3.27 16.52 10.32
CA THR A 70 -2.51 16.89 9.12
C THR A 70 -1.01 16.59 9.29
N ILE A 71 -0.26 16.60 8.18
CA ILE A 71 1.19 16.42 8.22
C ILE A 71 1.88 17.50 9.06
N ASN A 72 1.29 18.72 9.13
CA ASN A 72 1.84 19.85 9.88
C ASN A 72 1.64 19.74 11.41
N ASP A 73 0.77 18.81 11.84
CA ASP A 73 0.53 18.54 13.27
C ASP A 73 1.64 17.66 13.88
N TYR A 74 2.61 17.24 13.08
CA TYR A 74 3.66 16.31 13.48
C TYR A 74 5.06 16.85 13.22
N SER A 75 5.99 16.56 14.12
CA SER A 75 7.42 16.67 13.86
C SER A 75 7.90 15.61 12.87
N LYS A 76 9.10 15.79 12.29
CA LYS A 76 9.71 14.80 11.38
C LYS A 76 9.85 13.40 12.00
N ASN A 77 10.19 13.34 13.30
CA ASN A 77 10.32 12.08 14.03
C ASN A 77 8.97 11.40 14.23
N GLU A 78 7.93 12.14 14.59
CA GLU A 78 6.56 11.62 14.73
C GLU A 78 6.02 11.10 13.38
N LEU A 79 6.27 11.80 12.27
CA LEU A 79 5.92 11.30 10.93
C LEU A 79 6.60 9.97 10.61
N ALA A 80 7.89 9.82 10.97
CA ALA A 80 8.60 8.55 10.79
C ALA A 80 7.98 7.42 11.63
N GLN A 81 7.60 7.71 12.89
CA GLN A 81 6.92 6.77 13.76
C GLN A 81 5.54 6.38 13.23
N ILE A 82 4.75 7.35 12.72
CA ILE A 82 3.43 7.07 12.13
C ILE A 82 3.56 6.20 10.90
N ARG A 83 4.49 6.50 9.99
CA ARG A 83 4.75 5.63 8.83
C ARG A 83 5.10 4.21 9.26
N ASN A 84 5.96 4.06 10.26
CA ASN A 84 6.38 2.75 10.74
C ASN A 84 5.24 1.97 11.41
N LYS A 85 4.46 2.63 12.28
CA LYS A 85 3.44 1.97 13.13
C LYS A 85 2.07 1.83 12.46
N LYS A 86 1.71 2.78 11.59
CA LYS A 86 0.34 2.92 11.08
C LYS A 86 0.19 2.60 9.61
N MET A 87 1.29 2.52 8.85
CA MET A 87 1.26 2.40 7.40
C MET A 87 2.10 1.22 6.93
N GLY A 88 1.48 0.27 6.24
CA GLY A 88 2.16 -0.81 5.53
C GLY A 88 2.33 -0.45 4.05
N PHE A 89 3.48 -0.79 3.45
CA PHE A 89 3.73 -0.54 2.03
C PHE A 89 4.11 -1.83 1.32
N ILE A 90 3.40 -2.11 0.22
CA ILE A 90 3.64 -3.21 -0.70
C ILE A 90 3.95 -2.60 -2.06
N PHE A 91 5.14 -2.83 -2.59
CA PHE A 91 5.62 -2.24 -3.84
C PHE A 91 5.69 -3.26 -4.96
N GLN A 92 5.56 -2.83 -6.21
CA GLN A 92 5.70 -3.63 -7.41
C GLN A 92 7.07 -4.34 -7.49
N MET A 93 8.15 -3.67 -7.08
CA MET A 93 9.53 -4.20 -7.10
C MET A 93 9.92 -4.91 -5.80
N PHE A 94 8.94 -5.29 -4.95
CA PHE A 94 9.14 -5.96 -3.66
C PHE A 94 9.95 -5.15 -2.64
N ASN A 95 11.00 -4.46 -3.05
CA ASN A 95 11.92 -3.65 -2.23
C ASN A 95 12.45 -4.43 -1.01
N LEU A 96 12.81 -5.69 -1.21
CA LEU A 96 13.43 -6.54 -0.20
C LEU A 96 14.94 -6.27 -0.13
N LEU A 97 15.51 -6.39 1.07
CA LEU A 97 16.95 -6.38 1.25
C LEU A 97 17.55 -7.63 0.60
N PRO A 98 18.52 -7.47 -0.31
CA PRO A 98 19.18 -8.61 -0.95
C PRO A 98 20.09 -9.34 0.04
N ARG A 99 20.32 -10.63 -0.18
CA ARG A 99 21.21 -11.46 0.65
C ARG A 99 20.88 -11.48 2.14
N THR A 100 19.61 -11.27 2.47
CA THR A 100 19.06 -11.41 3.81
C THR A 100 17.91 -12.40 3.78
N SER A 101 17.66 -13.06 4.92
CA SER A 101 16.60 -14.06 5.03
C SER A 101 15.19 -13.43 4.97
N VAL A 102 14.20 -14.27 4.76
CA VAL A 102 12.77 -13.89 4.88
C VAL A 102 12.52 -13.29 6.25
N LEU A 103 12.99 -13.96 7.31
CA LEU A 103 12.81 -13.49 8.70
C LEU A 103 13.41 -12.10 8.93
N GLU A 104 14.62 -11.85 8.45
CA GLU A 104 15.31 -10.57 8.61
C GLU A 104 14.59 -9.44 7.85
N ASN A 105 14.10 -9.71 6.63
CA ASN A 105 13.31 -8.74 5.88
C ASN A 105 12.01 -8.36 6.60
N VAL A 106 11.31 -9.34 7.17
CA VAL A 106 10.06 -9.09 7.89
C VAL A 106 10.30 -8.38 9.22
N LYS A 107 11.42 -8.63 9.91
CA LYS A 107 11.81 -7.93 11.13
C LYS A 107 12.16 -6.46 10.94
N LEU A 108 12.55 -6.05 9.74
CA LEU A 108 13.10 -4.72 9.49
C LEU A 108 12.27 -3.56 10.08
N PRO A 109 10.93 -3.50 9.94
CA PRO A 109 10.14 -2.43 10.55
C PRO A 109 10.15 -2.43 12.08
N LEU A 110 10.37 -3.59 12.73
CA LEU A 110 10.40 -3.70 14.18
C LEU A 110 11.61 -2.99 14.80
N ILE A 111 12.73 -2.87 14.06
CA ILE A 111 13.95 -2.14 14.48
C ILE A 111 13.64 -0.67 14.81
N TYR A 112 12.64 -0.10 14.13
CA TYR A 112 12.21 1.30 14.30
C TYR A 112 10.93 1.43 15.15
N SER A 113 10.48 0.34 15.78
CA SER A 113 9.29 0.31 16.63
C SER A 113 9.68 0.41 18.13
N ASP A 114 8.68 0.62 18.99
CA ASP A 114 8.88 0.57 20.45
C ASP A 114 8.73 -0.87 21.01
N ILE A 115 8.63 -1.88 20.13
CA ILE A 115 8.45 -3.28 20.51
C ILE A 115 9.79 -3.83 21.00
N LYS A 116 9.78 -4.53 22.16
CA LYS A 116 10.98 -5.15 22.71
C LYS A 116 11.56 -6.18 21.74
N GLU A 117 12.88 -6.16 21.56
CA GLU A 117 13.59 -7.05 20.64
C GLU A 117 13.30 -8.54 20.91
N SER A 118 13.11 -8.92 22.18
CA SER A 118 12.75 -10.29 22.56
C SER A 118 11.47 -10.83 21.90
N LEU A 119 10.58 -9.94 21.45
CA LEU A 119 9.30 -10.28 20.78
C LEU A 119 9.39 -10.29 19.26
N TRP A 120 10.45 -9.74 18.67
CA TRP A 120 10.53 -9.57 17.21
C TRP A 120 10.43 -10.88 16.43
N ASN A 121 11.06 -11.95 16.94
CA ASN A 121 10.99 -13.25 16.29
C ASN A 121 9.55 -13.77 16.24
N GLU A 122 8.85 -13.76 17.37
CA GLU A 122 7.48 -14.25 17.48
C GLU A 122 6.54 -13.49 16.55
N ILE A 123 6.59 -12.16 16.60
CA ILE A 123 5.75 -11.28 15.77
C ILE A 123 6.04 -11.50 14.28
N SER A 124 7.32 -11.59 13.90
CA SER A 124 7.70 -11.80 12.50
C SER A 124 7.29 -13.18 11.99
N LEU A 125 7.44 -14.22 12.80
CA LEU A 125 7.01 -15.57 12.44
C LEU A 125 5.50 -15.66 12.21
N LYS A 126 4.71 -14.99 13.05
CA LYS A 126 3.26 -14.88 12.87
C LYS A 126 2.90 -14.18 11.55
N ALA A 127 3.56 -13.07 11.22
CA ALA A 127 3.34 -12.37 9.95
C ALA A 127 3.75 -13.23 8.73
N ILE A 128 4.83 -14.01 8.83
CA ILE A 128 5.28 -14.94 7.79
C ILE A 128 4.28 -16.10 7.61
N GLU A 129 3.71 -16.60 8.69
CA GLU A 129 2.67 -17.64 8.66
C GLU A 129 1.41 -17.16 7.95
N GLN A 130 0.96 -15.93 8.22
CA GLN A 130 -0.23 -15.32 7.58
C GLN A 130 -0.13 -15.29 6.03
N VAL A 131 1.08 -15.23 5.49
CA VAL A 131 1.31 -15.25 4.03
C VAL A 131 1.76 -16.62 3.48
N GLY A 132 1.69 -17.68 4.31
CA GLY A 132 2.01 -19.06 3.91
C GLY A 132 3.48 -19.32 3.62
N LEU A 133 4.42 -18.63 4.28
CA LEU A 133 5.87 -18.74 4.05
C LEU A 133 6.65 -19.38 5.20
N SER A 134 5.99 -20.07 6.15
CA SER A 134 6.66 -20.71 7.31
C SER A 134 7.76 -21.70 6.90
N HIS A 135 7.66 -22.30 5.72
CA HIS A 135 8.67 -23.23 5.18
C HIS A 135 9.88 -22.54 4.53
N ARG A 136 9.87 -21.18 4.43
CA ARG A 136 10.90 -20.35 3.79
C ARG A 136 11.64 -19.40 4.73
N ILE A 137 11.42 -19.46 6.04
CA ILE A 137 11.88 -18.49 7.05
C ILE A 137 13.36 -18.13 6.90
N ASN A 138 14.22 -19.13 6.67
CA ASN A 138 15.67 -18.98 6.57
C ASN A 138 16.19 -18.83 5.13
N TYR A 139 15.31 -18.80 4.13
CA TYR A 139 15.70 -18.62 2.74
C TYR A 139 16.09 -17.18 2.48
N GLU A 140 17.15 -16.97 1.71
CA GLU A 140 17.51 -15.66 1.21
C GLU A 140 16.56 -15.21 0.08
N THR A 141 16.43 -13.91 -0.12
CA THR A 141 15.54 -13.31 -1.13
C THR A 141 15.84 -13.72 -2.56
N ASN A 142 17.11 -14.05 -2.88
CA ASN A 142 17.53 -14.55 -4.20
C ASN A 142 17.07 -15.98 -4.50
N GLN A 143 16.69 -16.75 -3.47
CA GLN A 143 16.20 -18.12 -3.57
C GLN A 143 14.68 -18.20 -3.74
N LEU A 144 13.98 -17.07 -3.76
CA LEU A 144 12.53 -16.97 -3.80
C LEU A 144 12.02 -16.64 -5.20
N SER A 145 10.90 -17.25 -5.58
CA SER A 145 10.11 -16.83 -6.75
C SER A 145 9.55 -15.41 -6.58
N GLY A 146 9.07 -14.79 -7.68
CA GLY A 146 8.43 -13.47 -7.63
C GLY A 146 7.25 -13.42 -6.67
N GLY A 147 6.36 -14.40 -6.72
CA GLY A 147 5.21 -14.49 -5.80
C GLY A 147 5.62 -14.70 -4.34
N GLU A 148 6.68 -15.49 -4.06
CA GLU A 148 7.21 -15.63 -2.70
C GLU A 148 7.82 -14.31 -2.20
N LYS A 149 8.57 -13.59 -3.04
CA LYS A 149 9.11 -12.25 -2.71
C LYS A 149 8.00 -11.26 -2.37
N GLN A 150 6.91 -11.27 -3.12
CA GLN A 150 5.77 -10.40 -2.85
C GLN A 150 5.07 -10.76 -1.55
N ARG A 151 4.92 -12.05 -1.23
CA ARG A 151 4.41 -12.48 0.08
C ARG A 151 5.32 -12.05 1.23
N VAL A 152 6.65 -12.07 1.07
CA VAL A 152 7.58 -11.49 2.08
C VAL A 152 7.35 -9.99 2.25
N ALA A 153 7.17 -9.24 1.14
CA ALA A 153 6.87 -7.80 1.19
C ALA A 153 5.55 -7.53 1.92
N ILE A 154 4.52 -8.37 1.72
CA ILE A 154 3.25 -8.29 2.45
C ILE A 154 3.46 -8.58 3.95
N ALA A 155 4.14 -9.66 4.31
CA ALA A 155 4.43 -9.98 5.71
C ALA A 155 5.18 -8.83 6.42
N ARG A 156 6.17 -8.24 5.74
CA ARG A 156 6.88 -7.05 6.22
C ARG A 156 5.95 -5.85 6.42
N ALA A 157 5.00 -5.63 5.52
CA ALA A 157 4.02 -4.55 5.65
C ALA A 157 3.07 -4.75 6.83
N LEU A 158 2.78 -6.00 7.21
CA LEU A 158 1.84 -6.38 8.28
C LEU A 158 2.46 -6.41 9.68
N VAL A 159 3.78 -6.54 9.80
CA VAL A 159 4.47 -6.88 11.05
C VAL A 159 4.21 -5.92 12.22
N ASN A 160 3.89 -4.66 11.94
CA ASN A 160 3.53 -3.64 12.93
C ASN A 160 2.00 -3.46 13.08
N GLU A 161 1.17 -4.35 12.52
CA GLU A 161 -0.30 -4.25 12.54
C GLU A 161 -0.81 -2.86 12.11
N PRO A 162 -0.51 -2.42 10.88
CA PRO A 162 -0.78 -1.05 10.43
C PRO A 162 -2.28 -0.77 10.35
N SER A 163 -2.67 0.51 10.46
CA SER A 163 -4.07 0.97 10.25
C SER A 163 -4.47 0.96 8.78
N ILE A 164 -3.49 1.05 7.87
CA ILE A 164 -3.70 1.08 6.43
C ILE A 164 -2.55 0.41 5.68
N ILE A 165 -2.88 -0.25 4.57
CA ILE A 165 -1.91 -0.82 3.64
C ILE A 165 -2.02 -0.08 2.30
N PHE A 166 -0.89 0.40 1.82
CA PHE A 166 -0.71 0.95 0.48
C PHE A 166 -0.09 -0.14 -0.40
N ALA A 167 -0.79 -0.58 -1.43
CA ALA A 167 -0.34 -1.60 -2.37
C ALA A 167 -0.16 -0.97 -3.76
N ASP A 168 1.08 -0.69 -4.14
CA ASP A 168 1.46 -0.08 -5.40
C ASP A 168 1.77 -1.17 -6.43
N GLU A 169 0.83 -1.40 -7.36
CA GLU A 169 0.94 -2.41 -8.43
C GLU A 169 1.38 -3.80 -7.91
N PRO A 170 0.73 -4.36 -6.86
CA PRO A 170 1.26 -5.52 -6.13
C PRO A 170 1.36 -6.80 -6.97
N THR A 171 0.67 -6.85 -8.13
CA THR A 171 0.67 -7.97 -9.07
C THR A 171 1.48 -7.69 -10.34
N GLY A 172 1.95 -6.46 -10.54
CA GLY A 172 2.52 -5.97 -11.81
C GLY A 172 3.67 -6.80 -12.37
N ASN A 173 4.52 -7.37 -11.52
CA ASN A 173 5.68 -8.19 -11.91
C ASN A 173 5.46 -9.70 -11.74
N LEU A 174 4.21 -10.16 -11.62
CA LEU A 174 3.87 -11.55 -11.36
C LEU A 174 3.12 -12.18 -12.55
N ASP A 175 3.21 -13.50 -12.68
CA ASP A 175 2.32 -14.28 -13.53
C ASP A 175 0.90 -14.31 -12.94
N SER A 176 -0.11 -14.66 -13.75
CA SER A 176 -1.52 -14.67 -13.36
C SER A 176 -1.80 -15.53 -12.12
N LYS A 177 -1.16 -16.69 -11.99
CA LYS A 177 -1.34 -17.59 -10.84
C LYS A 177 -0.81 -16.96 -9.57
N SER A 178 0.41 -16.44 -9.61
CA SER A 178 1.04 -15.76 -8.47
C SER A 178 0.28 -14.47 -8.12
N GLY A 179 -0.15 -13.70 -9.14
CA GLY A 179 -0.97 -12.50 -8.96
C GLY A 179 -2.28 -12.81 -8.24
N GLY A 180 -2.99 -13.89 -8.64
CA GLY A 180 -4.20 -14.35 -7.96
C GLY A 180 -3.98 -14.65 -6.48
N GLN A 181 -2.89 -15.35 -6.14
CA GLN A 181 -2.54 -15.64 -4.74
C GLN A 181 -2.27 -14.37 -3.93
N ILE A 182 -1.65 -13.35 -4.54
CA ILE A 182 -1.44 -12.06 -3.86
C ILE A 182 -2.76 -11.34 -3.63
N MET A 183 -3.65 -11.32 -4.62
CA MET A 183 -4.97 -10.69 -4.46
C MET A 183 -5.82 -11.43 -3.42
N GLU A 184 -5.73 -12.75 -3.33
CA GLU A 184 -6.37 -13.56 -2.28
C GLU A 184 -5.93 -13.13 -0.86
N ILE A 185 -4.63 -12.94 -0.66
CA ILE A 185 -4.09 -12.45 0.62
C ILE A 185 -4.62 -11.03 0.91
N ILE A 186 -4.57 -10.13 -0.08
CA ILE A 186 -5.04 -8.74 0.07
C ILE A 186 -6.54 -8.70 0.40
N GLU A 187 -7.35 -9.51 -0.28
CA GLU A 187 -8.79 -9.62 -0.03
C GLU A 187 -9.06 -10.15 1.39
N ALA A 188 -8.39 -11.23 1.80
CA ALA A 188 -8.52 -11.80 3.14
C ALA A 188 -8.14 -10.80 4.25
N LEU A 189 -7.13 -9.95 4.03
CA LEU A 189 -6.76 -8.88 4.95
C LEU A 189 -7.87 -7.83 5.06
N ASN A 190 -8.49 -7.44 3.94
CA ASN A 190 -9.62 -6.50 3.97
C ASN A 190 -10.84 -7.10 4.67
N ASP A 191 -11.15 -8.37 4.46
CA ASP A 191 -12.26 -9.07 5.14
C ASP A 191 -12.03 -9.15 6.66
N GLN A 192 -10.79 -9.10 7.13
CA GLN A 192 -10.41 -8.96 8.54
C GLN A 192 -10.50 -7.52 9.06
N GLY A 193 -10.94 -6.55 8.22
CA GLY A 193 -11.13 -5.14 8.58
C GLY A 193 -9.93 -4.24 8.28
N GLN A 194 -8.91 -4.73 7.57
CA GLN A 194 -7.77 -3.92 7.16
C GLN A 194 -8.17 -2.91 6.09
N THR A 195 -7.80 -1.64 6.26
CA THR A 195 -7.98 -0.61 5.22
C THR A 195 -6.91 -0.78 4.15
N ILE A 196 -7.31 -0.78 2.87
CA ILE A 196 -6.39 -1.00 1.76
C ILE A 196 -6.58 0.07 0.68
N ILE A 197 -5.47 0.67 0.25
CA ILE A 197 -5.40 1.48 -0.97
C ILE A 197 -4.55 0.71 -1.97
N LEU A 198 -5.20 0.27 -3.03
CA LEU A 198 -4.58 -0.41 -4.17
C LEU A 198 -4.33 0.60 -5.28
N ILE A 199 -3.10 0.73 -5.74
CA ILE A 199 -2.77 1.47 -6.95
C ILE A 199 -2.57 0.48 -8.07
N THR A 200 -3.29 0.66 -9.16
CA THR A 200 -3.16 -0.18 -10.35
C THR A 200 -3.61 0.56 -11.61
N HIS A 201 -3.12 0.14 -12.75
CA HIS A 201 -3.65 0.51 -14.06
C HIS A 201 -4.49 -0.61 -14.69
N GLU A 202 -4.57 -1.78 -14.04
CA GLU A 202 -5.30 -2.96 -14.50
C GLU A 202 -6.75 -2.90 -13.96
N THR A 203 -7.73 -2.79 -14.87
CA THR A 203 -9.15 -2.77 -14.48
C THR A 203 -9.57 -4.03 -13.73
N TYR A 204 -9.10 -5.19 -14.20
CA TYR A 204 -9.42 -6.47 -13.58
C TYR A 204 -8.98 -6.53 -12.10
N THR A 205 -7.79 -6.05 -11.80
CA THR A 205 -7.24 -5.99 -10.43
C THR A 205 -7.99 -4.99 -9.55
N ALA A 206 -8.43 -3.86 -10.13
CA ALA A 206 -9.20 -2.85 -9.39
C ALA A 206 -10.61 -3.33 -9.00
N GLU A 207 -11.22 -4.22 -9.77
CA GLU A 207 -12.56 -4.77 -9.50
C GLU A 207 -12.63 -5.66 -8.25
N TYR A 208 -11.50 -6.02 -7.65
CA TYR A 208 -11.44 -6.63 -6.31
C TYR A 208 -11.66 -5.63 -5.17
N SER A 209 -11.60 -4.33 -5.43
CA SER A 209 -11.88 -3.29 -4.45
C SER A 209 -13.39 -3.04 -4.28
N GLN A 210 -13.76 -2.33 -3.22
CA GLN A 210 -15.14 -1.90 -2.98
C GLN A 210 -15.49 -0.61 -3.73
N ARG A 211 -14.45 0.19 -4.10
CA ARG A 211 -14.57 1.50 -4.72
C ARG A 211 -13.36 1.77 -5.59
N ILE A 212 -13.60 2.42 -6.72
CA ILE A 212 -12.56 2.80 -7.67
C ILE A 212 -12.57 4.33 -7.84
N ILE A 213 -11.42 4.95 -7.56
CA ILE A 213 -11.15 6.36 -7.86
C ILE A 213 -10.26 6.40 -9.10
N LYS A 214 -10.75 6.96 -10.19
CA LYS A 214 -9.98 7.12 -11.42
C LYS A 214 -9.33 8.49 -11.48
N LEU A 215 -8.01 8.49 -11.64
CA LEU A 215 -7.20 9.69 -11.85
C LEU A 215 -6.84 9.84 -13.31
N ARG A 216 -6.99 11.07 -13.82
CA ARG A 216 -6.54 11.47 -15.14
C ARG A 216 -5.95 12.86 -15.08
N ASP A 217 -4.73 13.03 -15.63
CA ASP A 217 -4.03 14.33 -15.69
C ASP A 217 -4.00 15.07 -14.33
N GLY A 218 -3.79 14.35 -13.24
CA GLY A 218 -3.72 14.89 -11.90
C GLY A 218 -5.05 15.22 -11.22
N ALA A 219 -6.19 14.97 -11.86
CA ALA A 219 -7.53 15.19 -11.33
C ALA A 219 -8.31 13.88 -11.16
N ILE A 220 -9.36 13.87 -10.33
CA ILE A 220 -10.31 12.76 -10.25
C ILE A 220 -11.28 12.85 -11.45
N GLU A 221 -11.26 11.81 -12.30
CA GLU A 221 -12.19 11.63 -13.41
C GLU A 221 -13.50 11.00 -12.94
N SER A 222 -13.43 9.97 -12.09
CA SER A 222 -14.59 9.35 -11.47
C SER A 222 -14.24 8.78 -10.09
N ASP A 223 -15.27 8.59 -9.25
CA ASP A 223 -15.20 8.02 -7.91
C ASP A 223 -16.48 7.20 -7.69
N GLU A 224 -16.38 5.88 -7.88
CA GLU A 224 -17.54 5.00 -8.01
C GLU A 224 -17.39 3.75 -7.16
N ARG A 225 -18.50 3.26 -6.60
CA ARG A 225 -18.55 1.95 -5.94
C ARG A 225 -18.58 0.85 -6.98
N VAL A 226 -17.87 -0.24 -6.71
CA VAL A 226 -17.92 -1.45 -7.52
C VAL A 226 -19.20 -2.22 -7.17
N LEU A 227 -20.14 -2.29 -8.11
CA LEU A 227 -21.44 -2.94 -7.90
C LEU A 227 -21.32 -4.46 -7.83
N GLU A 228 -20.46 -5.03 -8.68
CA GLU A 228 -20.17 -6.47 -8.75
C GLU A 228 -18.69 -6.68 -8.45
N ARG A 229 -18.36 -6.69 -7.15
CA ARG A 229 -16.99 -6.92 -6.68
C ARG A 229 -16.54 -8.33 -7.04
N LYS A 230 -15.35 -8.44 -7.65
CA LYS A 230 -14.71 -9.74 -7.86
C LYS A 230 -14.18 -10.31 -6.55
N HIS A 231 -14.18 -11.63 -6.48
CA HIS A 231 -13.68 -12.40 -5.35
C HIS A 231 -12.77 -13.52 -5.83
N THR A 232 -11.59 -13.64 -5.25
CA THR A 232 -10.57 -14.61 -5.66
C THR A 232 -11.05 -16.07 -5.60
N HIS A 233 -11.98 -16.40 -4.70
CA HIS A 233 -12.58 -17.73 -4.56
C HIS A 233 -13.67 -18.06 -5.60
N LYS A 234 -14.16 -17.06 -6.35
CA LYS A 234 -15.21 -17.20 -7.37
C LYS A 234 -14.70 -16.92 -8.78
N ASP A 235 -13.76 -16.00 -8.89
CA ASP A 235 -13.29 -15.45 -10.16
C ASP A 235 -11.86 -15.88 -10.41
N HIS A 236 -11.59 -16.45 -11.59
CA HIS A 236 -10.21 -16.74 -11.97
C HIS A 236 -9.45 -15.44 -12.21
N PHE A 237 -8.34 -15.24 -11.50
CA PHE A 237 -7.48 -14.08 -11.72
C PHE A 237 -6.84 -14.16 -13.10
N VAL A 238 -7.13 -13.19 -13.95
CA VAL A 238 -6.58 -13.04 -15.30
C VAL A 238 -5.80 -11.73 -15.35
N LYS A 239 -4.59 -11.79 -15.87
CA LYS A 239 -3.74 -10.63 -16.06
C LYS A 239 -3.62 -10.30 -17.54
#